data_f994a1c4c6f794e919c9b2e0bd92bf9f
#
_entry.id   f994a1c4c6f794e919c9b2e0bd92bf9f
#
_cell.length_a   1.000
_cell.length_b   1.000
_cell.length_c   1.000
_cell.angle_alpha   90.00
_cell.angle_beta   90.00
_cell.angle_gamma   90.00
#
_symmetry.space_group_name_H-M   'P 1'
#
loop_
_entity.id
_entity.type
_entity.pdbx_description
1 polymer ?
#
loop_
_entity_poly.entity_id
_entity_poly.type
_entity_poly.pdbx_seq_one_letter_code
_entity_poly.pdbx_strand_id
1 'polypeptide(L)'
;VWAFFNSLAIPIFGLFFKKLSRLKEIMINVRWLVYFMAIVQCFSIIINLQAMYQMGTIIGLSSRLSTLVALLSGGIFIISVLKNGYKTVLYSNVIQWLISIGAIITLIFIGYLADSDVTLHAYNDFNSIYWSIYAGLLLLFSPFVDMQGWVRAIEIDKNRDFEAFGLSGIFFAVYMLLILVLSQFELSVHMGITLLFLVIMISTSTIQPNAHALNINFKYGWLGALIACLLWPLLSRFGILALWTYLASFRAIVVALVFIYMGYEKIRALLISK
;
A
#
# COMPACT_ATOMS: atom_id res chain seq x y z
N VAL A 1 8.68 1.88 14.98
CA VAL A 1 9.01 0.50 14.56
C VAL A 1 8.37 0.21 13.20
N TRP A 2 7.04 0.23 13.09
CA TRP A 2 6.30 -0.09 11.86
C TRP A 2 6.67 0.80 10.66
N ALA A 3 6.74 2.13 10.87
CA ALA A 3 7.14 3.09 9.85
C ALA A 3 8.57 2.84 9.34
N PHE A 4 9.49 2.48 10.23
CA PHE A 4 10.86 2.16 9.90
C PHE A 4 10.96 0.93 8.97
N PHE A 5 10.32 -0.18 9.32
CA PHE A 5 10.33 -1.38 8.48
C PHE A 5 9.67 -1.15 7.12
N ASN A 6 8.59 -0.38 7.07
CA ASN A 6 7.90 -0.08 5.82
C ASN A 6 8.76 0.81 4.89
N SER A 7 9.50 1.76 5.45
CA SER A 7 10.44 2.60 4.70
C SER A 7 11.64 1.83 4.19
N LEU A 8 12.14 0.83 4.95
CA LEU A 8 13.22 -0.04 4.53
C LEU A 8 12.79 -1.08 3.48
N ALA A 9 11.55 -1.49 3.48
CA ALA A 9 11.05 -2.51 2.55
C ALA A 9 11.26 -2.11 1.09
N ILE A 10 11.09 -0.83 0.77
CA ILE A 10 11.20 -0.30 -0.60
C ILE A 10 12.63 -0.39 -1.14
N PRO A 11 13.67 0.18 -0.47
CA PRO A 11 15.05 0.07 -0.94
C PRO A 11 15.60 -1.37 -0.90
N ILE A 12 15.20 -2.17 0.08
CA ILE A 12 15.56 -3.59 0.14
C ILE A 12 15.03 -4.32 -1.09
N PHE A 13 13.77 -4.10 -1.46
CA PHE A 13 13.19 -4.67 -2.68
C PHE A 13 13.99 -4.25 -3.94
N GLY A 14 14.36 -2.98 -4.08
CA GLY A 14 15.17 -2.48 -5.19
C GLY A 14 16.54 -3.16 -5.29
N LEU A 15 17.22 -3.37 -4.15
CA LEU A 15 18.49 -4.09 -4.09
C LEU A 15 18.37 -5.55 -4.55
N PHE A 16 17.35 -6.24 -4.06
CA PHE A 16 17.09 -7.63 -4.43
C PHE A 16 16.64 -7.75 -5.88
N PHE A 17 15.82 -6.84 -6.36
CA PHE A 17 15.35 -6.84 -7.74
C PHE A 17 16.51 -6.75 -8.74
N LYS A 18 17.51 -5.93 -8.46
CA LYS A 18 18.71 -5.78 -9.30
C LYS A 18 19.56 -7.06 -9.32
N LYS A 19 19.69 -7.75 -8.16
CA LYS A 19 20.55 -8.94 -8.01
C LYS A 19 19.87 -10.24 -8.41
N LEU A 20 18.56 -10.32 -8.39
CA LEU A 20 17.77 -11.52 -8.60
C LEU A 20 17.04 -11.50 -9.95
N SER A 21 17.81 -11.40 -11.07
CA SER A 21 17.23 -11.56 -12.41
C SER A 21 16.39 -12.85 -12.56
N ARG A 22 16.81 -13.91 -11.88
CA ARG A 22 16.09 -15.19 -11.82
C ARG A 22 14.76 -15.08 -11.05
N LEU A 23 14.66 -14.24 -10.03
CA LEU A 23 13.40 -13.97 -9.33
C LEU A 23 12.40 -13.30 -10.27
N LYS A 24 12.86 -12.40 -11.14
CA LYS A 24 12.04 -11.77 -12.17
C LYS A 24 11.44 -12.80 -13.13
N GLU A 25 12.24 -13.74 -13.61
CA GLU A 25 11.78 -14.82 -14.49
C GLU A 25 10.72 -15.70 -13.81
N ILE A 26 10.95 -16.07 -12.54
CA ILE A 26 10.01 -16.85 -11.74
C ILE A 26 8.70 -16.09 -11.56
N MET A 27 8.75 -14.80 -11.19
CA MET A 27 7.57 -13.99 -10.94
C MET A 27 6.73 -13.76 -12.20
N ILE A 28 7.35 -13.69 -13.38
CA ILE A 28 6.65 -13.50 -14.66
C ILE A 28 6.09 -14.83 -15.19
N ASN A 29 6.82 -15.93 -15.06
CA ASN A 29 6.49 -17.20 -15.70
C ASN A 29 5.64 -18.13 -14.83
N VAL A 30 5.58 -17.92 -13.51
CA VAL A 30 4.83 -18.77 -12.60
C VAL A 30 3.40 -18.27 -12.43
N ARG A 31 2.49 -18.81 -13.23
CA ARG A 31 1.09 -18.37 -13.28
C ARG A 31 0.38 -18.34 -11.92
N TRP A 32 0.56 -19.36 -11.08
CA TRP A 32 -0.08 -19.40 -9.77
C TRP A 32 0.35 -18.23 -8.88
N LEU A 33 1.61 -17.80 -8.97
CA LEU A 33 2.13 -16.66 -8.21
C LEU A 33 1.48 -15.35 -8.68
N VAL A 34 1.31 -15.17 -9.99
CA VAL A 34 0.61 -14.00 -10.55
C VAL A 34 -0.82 -13.91 -10.03
N TYR A 35 -1.53 -15.06 -9.90
CA TYR A 35 -2.87 -15.07 -9.30
C TYR A 35 -2.86 -14.71 -7.82
N PHE A 36 -1.90 -15.21 -7.04
CA PHE A 36 -1.75 -14.82 -5.63
C PHE A 36 -1.47 -13.31 -5.49
N MET A 37 -0.60 -12.78 -6.32
CA MET A 37 -0.33 -11.33 -6.35
C MET A 37 -1.59 -10.53 -6.73
N ALA A 38 -2.41 -11.03 -7.64
CA ALA A 38 -3.68 -10.38 -7.99
C ALA A 38 -4.64 -10.32 -6.78
N ILE A 39 -4.72 -11.39 -5.99
CA ILE A 39 -5.49 -11.40 -4.75
C ILE A 39 -4.95 -10.33 -3.77
N VAL A 40 -3.63 -10.22 -3.62
CA VAL A 40 -2.99 -9.19 -2.80
C VAL A 40 -3.40 -7.78 -3.25
N GLN A 41 -3.44 -7.51 -4.57
CA GLN A 41 -3.88 -6.22 -5.10
C GLN A 41 -5.36 -5.94 -4.79
N CYS A 42 -6.23 -6.92 -4.97
CA CYS A 42 -7.65 -6.80 -4.63
C CYS A 42 -7.86 -6.50 -3.14
N PHE A 43 -7.15 -7.20 -2.26
CA PHE A 43 -7.19 -6.92 -0.81
C PHE A 43 -6.65 -5.54 -0.47
N SER A 44 -5.59 -5.09 -1.15
CA SER A 44 -5.06 -3.74 -0.97
C SER A 44 -6.10 -2.67 -1.33
N ILE A 45 -6.86 -2.87 -2.41
CA ILE A 45 -7.98 -2.00 -2.78
C ILE A 45 -9.04 -1.97 -1.68
N ILE A 46 -9.46 -3.14 -1.17
CA ILE A 46 -10.45 -3.27 -0.10
C ILE A 46 -10.03 -2.52 1.17
N ILE A 47 -8.76 -2.63 1.58
CA ILE A 47 -8.24 -1.95 2.78
C ILE A 47 -8.30 -0.43 2.60
N ASN A 48 -7.97 0.08 1.42
CA ASN A 48 -8.01 1.52 1.15
C ASN A 48 -9.44 2.06 1.09
N LEU A 49 -10.41 1.29 0.60
CA LEU A 49 -11.84 1.62 0.69
C LEU A 49 -12.31 1.66 2.14
N GLN A 50 -11.86 0.71 2.96
CA GLN A 50 -12.17 0.65 4.39
C GLN A 50 -11.60 1.86 5.14
N ALA A 51 -10.40 2.33 4.78
CA ALA A 51 -9.80 3.53 5.36
C ALA A 51 -10.65 4.77 5.08
N MET A 52 -11.09 4.96 3.83
CA MET A 52 -11.96 6.08 3.46
C MET A 52 -13.31 6.03 4.19
N TYR A 53 -13.92 4.85 4.27
CA TYR A 53 -15.18 4.65 5.00
C TYR A 53 -15.04 4.98 6.49
N GLN A 54 -14.03 4.42 7.15
CA GLN A 54 -13.82 4.64 8.58
C GLN A 54 -13.52 6.12 8.88
N MET A 55 -12.72 6.78 8.06
CA MET A 55 -12.47 8.20 8.23
C MET A 55 -13.75 9.01 8.07
N GLY A 56 -14.58 8.70 7.08
CA GLY A 56 -15.89 9.33 6.92
C GLY A 56 -16.77 9.18 8.16
N THR A 57 -16.82 7.99 8.75
CA THR A 57 -17.61 7.75 9.97
C THR A 57 -17.03 8.46 11.21
N ILE A 58 -15.71 8.52 11.34
CA ILE A 58 -15.03 9.23 12.44
C ILE A 58 -15.35 10.72 12.44
N ILE A 59 -15.44 11.35 11.26
CA ILE A 59 -15.79 12.78 11.14
C ILE A 59 -17.31 13.03 11.21
N GLY A 60 -18.11 12.01 11.49
CA GLY A 60 -19.56 12.14 11.70
C GLY A 60 -20.43 12.00 10.45
N LEU A 61 -19.89 11.59 9.30
CA LEU A 61 -20.71 11.24 8.15
C LEU A 61 -21.54 9.98 8.44
N SER A 62 -22.78 9.95 7.92
CA SER A 62 -23.59 8.73 8.00
C SER A 62 -22.88 7.56 7.30
N SER A 63 -23.11 6.34 7.77
CA SER A 63 -22.53 5.12 7.18
C SER A 63 -22.82 5.01 5.67
N ARG A 64 -24.03 5.42 5.23
CA ARG A 64 -24.41 5.43 3.81
C ARG A 64 -23.56 6.42 3.00
N LEU A 65 -23.35 7.62 3.52
CA LEU A 65 -22.55 8.66 2.85
C LEU A 65 -21.08 8.26 2.81
N SER A 66 -20.53 7.74 3.91
CA SER A 66 -19.15 7.24 3.97
C SER A 66 -18.92 6.09 2.97
N THR A 67 -19.89 5.17 2.84
CA THR A 67 -19.86 4.10 1.83
C THR A 67 -19.88 4.67 0.41
N LEU A 68 -20.74 5.64 0.14
CA LEU A 68 -20.84 6.29 -1.17
C LEU A 68 -19.52 7.00 -1.54
N VAL A 69 -18.94 7.76 -0.62
CA VAL A 69 -17.64 8.44 -0.81
C VAL A 69 -16.55 7.43 -1.15
N ALA A 70 -16.44 6.34 -0.38
CA ALA A 70 -15.43 5.31 -0.62
C ALA A 70 -15.61 4.64 -1.99
N LEU A 71 -16.83 4.21 -2.34
CA LEU A 71 -17.13 3.53 -3.61
C LEU A 71 -16.94 4.45 -4.82
N LEU A 72 -17.41 5.69 -4.75
CA LEU A 72 -17.25 6.64 -5.85
C LEU A 72 -15.78 6.99 -6.06
N SER A 73 -15.05 7.32 -4.99
CA SER A 73 -13.63 7.64 -5.07
C SER A 73 -12.84 6.45 -5.63
N GLY A 74 -13.01 5.25 -5.07
CA GLY A 74 -12.34 4.05 -5.55
C GLY A 74 -12.69 3.72 -6.99
N GLY A 75 -13.99 3.74 -7.35
CA GLY A 75 -14.48 3.43 -8.69
C GLY A 75 -13.95 4.39 -9.76
N ILE A 76 -13.96 5.70 -9.51
CA ILE A 76 -13.43 6.71 -10.44
C ILE A 76 -11.96 6.44 -10.75
N PHE A 77 -11.14 6.18 -9.73
CA PHE A 77 -9.70 5.93 -9.93
C PHE A 77 -9.43 4.57 -10.59
N ILE A 78 -10.23 3.54 -10.33
CA ILE A 78 -10.15 2.26 -11.07
C ILE A 78 -10.48 2.47 -12.55
N ILE A 79 -11.56 3.19 -12.85
CA ILE A 79 -11.97 3.45 -14.24
C ILE A 79 -10.96 4.35 -14.96
N SER A 80 -10.32 5.28 -14.27
CA SER A 80 -9.31 6.17 -14.86
C SER A 80 -8.13 5.42 -15.48
N VAL A 81 -7.84 4.21 -14.98
CA VAL A 81 -6.77 3.34 -15.50
C VAL A 81 -7.04 2.89 -16.93
N LEU A 82 -8.31 2.78 -17.35
CA LEU A 82 -8.69 2.35 -18.70
C LEU A 82 -8.29 3.34 -19.80
N LYS A 83 -8.26 4.62 -19.47
CA LYS A 83 -8.08 5.68 -20.48
C LYS A 83 -6.62 6.07 -20.70
N ASN A 84 -5.72 5.87 -19.73
CA ASN A 84 -4.57 6.74 -19.63
C ASN A 84 -3.19 6.08 -19.45
N GLY A 85 -3.05 4.78 -19.54
CA GLY A 85 -1.74 4.11 -19.48
C GLY A 85 -0.89 4.45 -18.21
N TYR A 86 0.28 3.85 -18.11
CA TYR A 86 1.17 3.95 -16.94
C TYR A 86 1.62 5.39 -16.61
N LYS A 87 1.95 6.20 -17.62
CA LYS A 87 2.42 7.58 -17.39
C LYS A 87 1.41 8.41 -16.62
N THR A 88 0.12 8.31 -16.95
CA THR A 88 -0.92 9.07 -16.26
C THR A 88 -1.12 8.59 -14.81
N VAL A 89 -1.03 7.27 -14.58
CA VAL A 89 -1.05 6.73 -13.22
C VAL A 89 0.11 7.28 -12.40
N LEU A 90 1.31 7.36 -12.99
CA LEU A 90 2.49 7.89 -12.33
C LEU A 90 2.33 9.39 -12.01
N TYR A 91 1.93 10.23 -12.98
CA TYR A 91 1.71 11.66 -12.74
C TYR A 91 0.61 11.93 -11.73
N SER A 92 -0.52 11.23 -11.84
CA SER A 92 -1.60 11.31 -10.86
C SER A 92 -1.11 10.99 -9.45
N ASN A 93 -0.34 9.93 -9.31
CA ASN A 93 0.25 9.54 -8.03
C ASN A 93 1.17 10.60 -7.45
N VAL A 94 2.08 11.16 -8.26
CA VAL A 94 2.98 12.22 -7.79
C VAL A 94 2.19 13.42 -7.30
N ILE A 95 1.17 13.87 -8.06
CA ILE A 95 0.31 14.99 -7.67
C ILE A 95 -0.43 14.68 -6.36
N GLN A 96 -1.02 13.48 -6.23
CA GLN A 96 -1.72 13.06 -5.02
C GLN A 96 -0.78 13.06 -3.80
N TRP A 97 0.45 12.59 -3.95
CA TRP A 97 1.46 12.60 -2.89
C TRP A 97 1.87 14.00 -2.48
N LEU A 98 2.08 14.91 -3.43
CA LEU A 98 2.41 16.31 -3.15
C LEU A 98 1.26 17.01 -2.42
N ILE A 99 0.03 16.81 -2.86
CA ILE A 99 -1.17 17.34 -2.19
C ILE A 99 -1.28 16.77 -0.77
N SER A 100 -1.02 15.47 -0.60
CA SER A 100 -1.09 14.82 0.71
C SER A 100 -0.04 15.38 1.69
N ILE A 101 1.20 15.59 1.23
CA ILE A 101 2.25 16.20 2.04
C ILE A 101 1.86 17.63 2.44
N GLY A 102 1.37 18.43 1.48
CA GLY A 102 0.89 19.77 1.75
C GLY A 102 -0.25 19.80 2.77
N ALA A 103 -1.23 18.90 2.64
CA ALA A 103 -2.33 18.77 3.59
C ALA A 103 -1.85 18.39 5.00
N ILE A 104 -0.92 17.45 5.12
CA ILE A 104 -0.36 17.06 6.42
C ILE A 104 0.37 18.23 7.08
N ILE A 105 1.22 18.94 6.34
CA ILE A 105 1.95 20.11 6.86
C ILE A 105 0.97 21.19 7.32
N THR A 106 -0.09 21.44 6.53
CA THR A 106 -1.15 22.41 6.89
C THR A 106 -1.87 21.99 8.17
N LEU A 107 -2.21 20.70 8.33
CA LEU A 107 -2.87 20.18 9.52
C LEU A 107 -1.97 20.27 10.77
N ILE A 108 -0.68 19.96 10.64
CA ILE A 108 0.30 20.12 11.73
C ILE A 108 0.39 21.59 12.15
N PHE A 109 0.44 22.52 11.17
CA PHE A 109 0.49 23.94 11.44
C PHE A 109 -0.79 24.46 12.13
N ILE A 110 -1.96 24.02 11.68
CA ILE A 110 -3.24 24.35 12.32
C ILE A 110 -3.28 23.79 13.75
N GLY A 111 -2.86 22.53 13.96
CA GLY A 111 -2.78 21.93 15.30
C GLY A 111 -1.84 22.70 16.25
N TYR A 112 -0.71 23.14 15.74
CA TYR A 112 0.23 23.95 16.51
C TYR A 112 -0.33 25.33 16.87
N LEU A 113 -1.00 26.02 15.93
CA LEU A 113 -1.60 27.34 16.19
C LEU A 113 -2.84 27.28 17.09
N ALA A 114 -3.53 26.14 17.11
CA ALA A 114 -4.71 25.96 17.95
C ALA A 114 -4.36 25.67 19.43
N ASP A 115 -3.07 25.69 19.78
CA ASP A 115 -2.55 25.35 21.11
C ASP A 115 -3.12 24.01 21.62
N SER A 116 -3.31 23.08 20.67
CA SER A 116 -3.85 21.76 20.94
C SER A 116 -2.85 21.01 21.82
N ASP A 117 -3.33 20.44 22.94
CA ASP A 117 -2.51 19.64 23.81
C ASP A 117 -1.79 18.54 23.04
N VAL A 118 -0.46 18.54 23.10
CA VAL A 118 0.36 17.49 22.50
C VAL A 118 0.33 16.28 23.41
N THR A 119 -0.51 15.31 23.10
CA THR A 119 -0.56 14.07 23.87
C THR A 119 0.48 13.09 23.33
N LEU A 120 1.61 12.99 24.02
CA LEU A 120 2.59 11.95 23.75
C LEU A 120 2.01 10.58 24.19
N HIS A 121 1.34 9.90 23.27
CA HIS A 121 0.92 8.52 23.48
C HIS A 121 2.13 7.59 23.40
N ALA A 122 2.86 7.43 24.50
CA ALA A 122 3.89 6.41 24.62
C ALA A 122 3.22 5.05 24.91
N TYR A 123 3.05 4.23 23.87
CA TYR A 123 2.69 2.83 24.06
C TYR A 123 3.90 2.05 24.56
N ASN A 124 3.99 1.88 25.88
CA ASN A 124 5.05 1.10 26.54
C ASN A 124 4.62 -0.33 26.86
N ASP A 125 3.53 -0.81 26.28
CA ASP A 125 3.09 -2.19 26.47
C ASP A 125 3.92 -3.14 25.60
N PHE A 126 4.52 -4.15 26.24
CA PHE A 126 5.33 -5.19 25.57
C PHE A 126 4.55 -5.86 24.43
N ASN A 127 3.25 -6.08 24.59
CA ASN A 127 2.42 -6.67 23.54
C ASN A 127 2.33 -5.77 22.30
N SER A 128 2.20 -4.45 22.45
CA SER A 128 2.16 -3.53 21.33
C SER A 128 3.50 -3.42 20.60
N ILE A 129 4.63 -3.51 21.30
CA ILE A 129 5.97 -3.57 20.71
C ILE A 129 6.15 -4.86 19.92
N TYR A 130 5.78 -6.01 20.51
CA TYR A 130 5.84 -7.30 19.82
C TYR A 130 5.03 -7.31 18.54
N TRP A 131 3.77 -6.86 18.58
CA TRP A 131 2.92 -6.76 17.39
C TRP A 131 3.47 -5.79 16.35
N SER A 132 4.08 -4.69 16.79
CA SER A 132 4.71 -3.71 15.89
C SER A 132 5.94 -4.28 15.18
N ILE A 133 6.76 -5.07 15.86
CA ILE A 133 7.91 -5.76 15.27
C ILE A 133 7.42 -6.84 14.29
N TYR A 134 6.46 -7.67 14.71
CA TYR A 134 5.89 -8.72 13.87
C TYR A 134 5.30 -8.14 12.58
N ALA A 135 4.45 -7.12 12.70
CA ALA A 135 3.86 -6.44 11.57
C ALA A 135 4.92 -5.77 10.68
N GLY A 136 5.95 -5.19 11.29
CA GLY A 136 7.08 -4.60 10.57
C GLY A 136 7.86 -5.61 9.75
N LEU A 137 8.16 -6.77 10.31
CA LEU A 137 8.83 -7.87 9.60
C LEU A 137 8.00 -8.37 8.41
N LEU A 138 6.67 -8.51 8.58
CA LEU A 138 5.78 -8.87 7.48
C LEU A 138 5.80 -7.83 6.36
N LEU A 139 5.94 -6.55 6.71
CA LEU A 139 6.03 -5.45 5.73
C LEU A 139 7.32 -5.46 4.92
N LEU A 140 8.46 -5.88 5.49
CA LEU A 140 9.71 -5.98 4.75
C LEU A 140 9.60 -6.86 3.50
N PHE A 141 8.78 -7.89 3.56
CA PHE A 141 8.56 -8.81 2.46
C PHE A 141 7.39 -8.42 1.54
N SER A 142 6.61 -7.42 1.95
CA SER A 142 5.43 -6.98 1.20
C SER A 142 5.71 -6.62 -0.27
N PRO A 143 6.77 -5.84 -0.63
CA PRO A 143 7.03 -5.48 -2.01
C PRO A 143 7.33 -6.66 -2.93
N PHE A 144 7.82 -7.79 -2.39
CA PHE A 144 8.14 -8.98 -3.18
C PHE A 144 6.91 -9.69 -3.74
N VAL A 145 5.75 -9.49 -3.16
CA VAL A 145 4.48 -10.07 -3.61
C VAL A 145 3.47 -8.98 -4.01
N ASP A 146 3.94 -7.75 -4.13
CA ASP A 146 3.16 -6.61 -4.59
C ASP A 146 3.38 -6.39 -6.08
N MET A 147 2.35 -6.70 -6.88
CA MET A 147 2.39 -6.60 -8.34
C MET A 147 2.71 -5.17 -8.80
N GLN A 148 2.24 -4.15 -8.10
CA GLN A 148 2.56 -2.74 -8.43
C GLN A 148 4.06 -2.44 -8.26
N GLY A 149 4.71 -3.04 -7.26
CA GLY A 149 6.16 -2.92 -7.07
C GLY A 149 6.92 -3.51 -8.25
N TRP A 150 6.50 -4.67 -8.73
CA TRP A 150 7.08 -5.33 -9.90
C TRP A 150 6.88 -4.55 -11.19
N VAL A 151 5.67 -4.01 -11.43
CA VAL A 151 5.39 -3.17 -12.60
C VAL A 151 6.31 -1.94 -12.60
N ARG A 152 6.44 -1.26 -11.46
CA ARG A 152 7.35 -0.10 -11.33
C ARG A 152 8.80 -0.49 -11.60
N ALA A 153 9.25 -1.61 -11.04
CA ALA A 153 10.63 -2.07 -11.22
C ALA A 153 10.95 -2.48 -12.68
N ILE A 154 9.95 -2.95 -13.43
CA ILE A 154 10.11 -3.28 -14.86
C ILE A 154 10.19 -2.02 -15.73
N GLU A 155 9.44 -0.98 -15.36
CA GLU A 155 9.35 0.29 -16.11
C GLU A 155 10.53 1.26 -15.83
N ILE A 156 11.24 1.08 -14.71
CA ILE A 156 12.40 1.90 -14.37
C ILE A 156 13.60 1.44 -15.18
N ASP A 157 14.44 2.39 -15.62
CA ASP A 157 15.74 2.10 -16.25
C ASP A 157 16.61 1.25 -15.32
N LYS A 158 17.09 0.11 -15.82
CA LYS A 158 17.87 -0.90 -15.07
C LYS A 158 19.09 -0.32 -14.33
N ASN A 159 19.63 0.80 -14.79
CA ASN A 159 20.76 1.45 -14.15
C ASN A 159 20.37 2.36 -12.99
N ARG A 160 19.09 2.72 -12.85
CA ARG A 160 18.57 3.64 -11.83
C ARG A 160 17.64 3.00 -10.80
N ASP A 161 17.47 1.68 -10.85
CA ASP A 161 16.58 0.96 -9.94
C ASP A 161 16.89 1.28 -8.48
N PHE A 162 18.16 1.22 -8.09
CA PHE A 162 18.56 1.44 -6.71
C PHE A 162 18.32 2.89 -6.26
N GLU A 163 18.65 3.86 -7.11
CA GLU A 163 18.40 5.28 -6.82
C GLU A 163 16.90 5.56 -6.67
N ALA A 164 16.09 5.06 -7.60
CA ALA A 164 14.64 5.26 -7.57
C ALA A 164 13.99 4.66 -6.33
N PHE A 165 14.31 3.41 -5.99
CA PHE A 165 13.77 2.75 -4.80
C PHE A 165 14.35 3.31 -3.51
N GLY A 166 15.64 3.70 -3.48
CA GLY A 166 16.28 4.35 -2.35
C GLY A 166 15.64 5.70 -2.03
N LEU A 167 15.49 6.57 -3.03
CA LEU A 167 14.81 7.85 -2.87
C LEU A 167 13.35 7.68 -2.46
N SER A 168 12.63 6.73 -3.06
CA SER A 168 11.24 6.43 -2.67
C SER A 168 11.14 6.01 -1.21
N GLY A 169 12.09 5.23 -0.70
CA GLY A 169 12.15 4.84 0.70
C GLY A 169 12.37 6.04 1.63
N ILE A 170 13.25 6.97 1.26
CA ILE A 170 13.52 8.21 2.02
C ILE A 170 12.27 9.10 2.05
N PHE A 171 11.65 9.34 0.89
CA PHE A 171 10.40 10.13 0.82
C PHE A 171 9.30 9.49 1.64
N PHE A 172 9.17 8.18 1.59
CA PHE A 172 8.19 7.47 2.39
C PHE A 172 8.48 7.58 3.90
N ALA A 173 9.76 7.53 4.31
CA ALA A 173 10.16 7.72 5.70
C ALA A 173 9.78 9.12 6.21
N VAL A 174 10.08 10.17 5.42
CA VAL A 174 9.71 11.56 5.75
C VAL A 174 8.19 11.68 5.87
N TYR A 175 7.44 11.11 4.94
CA TYR A 175 5.99 11.10 4.97
C TYR A 175 5.44 10.43 6.23
N MET A 176 5.97 9.27 6.61
CA MET A 176 5.56 8.56 7.82
C MET A 176 5.90 9.33 9.11
N LEU A 177 7.03 10.07 9.12
CA LEU A 177 7.37 10.97 10.23
C LEU A 177 6.38 12.12 10.34
N LEU A 178 5.97 12.72 9.23
CA LEU A 178 4.94 13.78 9.22
C LEU A 178 3.59 13.26 9.75
N ILE A 179 3.17 12.05 9.37
CA ILE A 179 1.96 11.42 9.90
C ILE A 179 2.10 11.17 11.41
N LEU A 180 3.28 10.72 11.87
CA LEU A 180 3.54 10.50 13.29
C LEU A 180 3.43 11.80 14.08
N VAL A 181 3.99 12.91 13.56
CA VAL A 181 3.83 14.24 14.18
C VAL A 181 2.37 14.66 14.19
N LEU A 182 1.65 14.51 13.07
CA LEU A 182 0.23 14.83 13.00
C LEU A 182 -0.61 14.04 14.01
N SER A 183 -0.26 12.79 14.27
CA SER A 183 -0.98 11.92 15.21
C SER A 183 -0.83 12.33 16.69
N GLN A 184 0.07 13.27 17.00
CA GLN A 184 0.24 13.81 18.37
C GLN A 184 -0.73 14.94 18.69
N PHE A 185 -1.39 15.52 17.69
CA PHE A 185 -2.36 16.59 17.90
C PHE A 185 -3.77 16.04 18.10
N GLU A 186 -4.53 16.63 19.02
CA GLU A 186 -5.96 16.38 19.12
C GLU A 186 -6.67 16.98 17.90
N LEU A 187 -7.40 16.12 17.18
CA LEU A 187 -8.05 16.50 15.94
C LEU A 187 -9.39 17.19 16.20
N SER A 188 -9.47 18.47 15.91
CA SER A 188 -10.73 19.18 15.95
C SER A 188 -11.67 18.77 14.80
N VAL A 189 -12.98 18.95 14.97
CA VAL A 189 -13.99 18.65 13.94
C VAL A 189 -13.71 19.41 12.63
N HIS A 190 -13.16 20.63 12.72
CA HIS A 190 -12.80 21.44 11.55
C HIS A 190 -11.65 20.82 10.72
N MET A 191 -10.76 20.07 11.36
CA MET A 191 -9.71 19.31 10.68
C MET A 191 -10.25 18.05 10.00
N GLY A 192 -11.42 17.58 10.41
CA GLY A 192 -12.00 16.31 9.95
C GLY A 192 -12.18 16.23 8.43
N ILE A 193 -12.68 17.31 7.79
CA ILE A 193 -12.88 17.34 6.33
C ILE A 193 -11.53 17.25 5.61
N THR A 194 -10.53 18.00 6.08
CA THR A 194 -9.17 17.95 5.51
C THR A 194 -8.55 16.56 5.69
N LEU A 195 -8.79 15.92 6.82
CA LEU A 195 -8.34 14.54 7.07
C LEU A 195 -9.03 13.53 6.16
N LEU A 196 -10.34 13.67 5.95
CA LEU A 196 -11.05 12.82 5.00
C LEU A 196 -10.48 12.98 3.59
N PHE A 197 -10.26 14.21 3.15
CA PHE A 197 -9.64 14.50 1.87
C PHE A 197 -8.23 13.89 1.78
N LEU A 198 -7.42 14.02 2.82
CA LEU A 198 -6.09 13.42 2.90
C LEU A 198 -6.18 11.88 2.75
N VAL A 199 -7.06 11.23 3.49
CA VAL A 199 -7.25 9.78 3.42
C VAL A 199 -7.73 9.35 2.03
N ILE A 200 -8.62 10.12 1.38
CA ILE A 200 -9.04 9.87 0.00
C ILE A 200 -7.83 9.96 -0.95
N MET A 201 -6.99 10.99 -0.84
CA MET A 201 -5.81 11.15 -1.70
C MET A 201 -4.82 9.99 -1.54
N ILE A 202 -4.50 9.62 -0.30
CA ILE A 202 -3.61 8.50 0.00
C ILE A 202 -4.18 7.17 -0.50
N SER A 203 -5.46 6.91 -0.22
CA SER A 203 -6.12 5.66 -0.60
C SER A 203 -6.22 5.52 -2.11
N THR A 204 -6.61 6.56 -2.82
CA THR A 204 -6.72 6.54 -4.28
C THR A 204 -5.36 6.46 -4.96
N SER A 205 -4.30 7.05 -4.36
CA SER A 205 -2.91 6.90 -4.83
C SER A 205 -2.39 5.47 -4.72
N THR A 206 -3.05 4.63 -3.94
CA THR A 206 -2.76 3.19 -3.82
C THR A 206 -3.70 2.36 -4.69
N ILE A 207 -5.00 2.70 -4.72
CA ILE A 207 -6.01 1.97 -5.53
C ILE A 207 -5.67 2.01 -7.03
N GLN A 208 -5.31 3.17 -7.55
CA GLN A 208 -5.05 3.36 -8.98
C GLN A 208 -3.89 2.49 -9.50
N PRO A 209 -2.68 2.48 -8.91
CA PRO A 209 -1.61 1.61 -9.38
C PRO A 209 -1.90 0.12 -9.15
N ASN A 210 -2.67 -0.26 -8.13
CA ASN A 210 -3.11 -1.62 -7.95
C ASN A 210 -4.04 -2.08 -9.08
N ALA A 211 -5.01 -1.26 -9.45
CA ALA A 211 -5.90 -1.52 -10.58
C ALA A 211 -5.14 -1.56 -11.92
N HIS A 212 -4.13 -0.68 -12.08
CA HIS A 212 -3.27 -0.67 -13.26
C HIS A 212 -2.42 -1.95 -13.36
N ALA A 213 -1.81 -2.38 -12.26
CA ALA A 213 -1.03 -3.61 -12.22
C ALA A 213 -1.87 -4.84 -12.56
N LEU A 214 -3.12 -4.91 -12.09
CA LEU A 214 -4.08 -5.95 -12.50
C LEU A 214 -4.39 -5.86 -14.01
N ASN A 215 -4.60 -4.67 -14.54
CA ASN A 215 -4.96 -4.47 -15.94
C ASN A 215 -3.84 -4.82 -16.91
N ILE A 216 -2.57 -4.63 -16.54
CA ILE A 216 -1.41 -5.04 -17.35
C ILE A 216 -1.29 -6.57 -17.38
N ASN A 217 -1.51 -7.24 -16.26
CA ASN A 217 -1.27 -8.68 -16.13
C ASN A 217 -2.46 -9.54 -16.56
N PHE A 218 -3.66 -8.97 -16.63
CA PHE A 218 -4.89 -9.67 -17.01
C PHE A 218 -5.71 -8.84 -18.00
N LYS A 219 -6.19 -9.48 -19.07
CA LYS A 219 -7.00 -8.82 -20.13
C LYS A 219 -8.18 -7.99 -19.60
N TYR A 220 -8.74 -8.39 -18.46
CA TYR A 220 -9.85 -7.72 -17.76
C TYR A 220 -9.51 -7.42 -16.28
N GLY A 221 -8.25 -7.12 -15.99
CA GLY A 221 -7.79 -6.92 -14.61
C GLY A 221 -8.51 -5.77 -13.89
N TRP A 222 -8.90 -4.73 -14.61
CA TRP A 222 -9.72 -3.64 -14.09
C TRP A 222 -11.09 -4.10 -13.56
N LEU A 223 -11.70 -5.13 -14.22
CA LEU A 223 -12.92 -5.74 -13.71
C LEU A 223 -12.68 -6.42 -12.34
N GLY A 224 -11.55 -7.10 -12.16
CA GLY A 224 -11.15 -7.65 -10.87
C GLY A 224 -11.06 -6.57 -9.80
N ALA A 225 -10.47 -5.42 -10.12
CA ALA A 225 -10.43 -4.27 -9.23
C ALA A 225 -11.82 -3.71 -8.90
N LEU A 226 -12.72 -3.61 -9.88
CA LEU A 226 -14.11 -3.19 -9.65
C LEU A 226 -14.89 -4.21 -8.81
N ILE A 227 -14.70 -5.51 -9.07
CA ILE A 227 -15.32 -6.57 -8.25
C ILE A 227 -14.85 -6.46 -6.82
N ALA A 228 -13.54 -6.24 -6.56
CA ALA A 228 -13.01 -6.00 -5.22
C ALA A 228 -13.68 -4.79 -4.56
N CYS A 229 -13.87 -3.70 -5.31
CA CYS A 229 -14.57 -2.51 -4.85
C CYS A 229 -16.03 -2.82 -4.47
N LEU A 230 -16.75 -3.55 -5.30
CA LEU A 230 -18.15 -3.93 -5.06
C LEU A 230 -18.32 -4.97 -3.94
N LEU A 231 -17.33 -5.83 -3.72
CA LEU A 231 -17.34 -6.82 -2.63
C LEU A 231 -16.89 -6.22 -1.29
N TRP A 232 -16.22 -5.07 -1.29
CA TRP A 232 -15.77 -4.43 -0.06
C TRP A 232 -16.88 -4.26 1.01
N PRO A 233 -18.14 -3.85 0.71
CA PRO A 233 -19.16 -3.69 1.73
C PRO A 233 -19.42 -4.95 2.56
N LEU A 234 -19.21 -6.14 1.99
CA LEU A 234 -19.32 -7.41 2.72
C LEU A 234 -18.21 -7.56 3.78
N LEU A 235 -17.08 -6.93 3.57
CA LEU A 235 -15.93 -6.94 4.46
C LEU A 235 -15.84 -5.69 5.33
N SER A 236 -16.69 -4.69 5.12
CA SER A 236 -16.69 -3.42 5.85
C SER A 236 -16.93 -3.56 7.36
N ARG A 237 -17.53 -4.68 7.79
CA ARG A 237 -17.70 -5.04 9.21
C ARG A 237 -16.36 -5.29 9.94
N PHE A 238 -15.31 -5.62 9.22
CA PHE A 238 -13.98 -5.79 9.80
C PHE A 238 -13.29 -4.43 9.89
N GLY A 239 -12.65 -4.15 11.03
CA GLY A 239 -11.83 -2.95 11.18
C GLY A 239 -10.63 -2.98 10.23
N ILE A 240 -10.12 -1.80 9.87
CA ILE A 240 -8.96 -1.66 8.97
C ILE A 240 -7.75 -2.45 9.46
N LEU A 241 -7.50 -2.47 10.78
CA LEU A 241 -6.38 -3.20 11.38
C LEU A 241 -6.50 -4.72 11.15
N ALA A 242 -7.71 -5.27 11.30
CA ALA A 242 -7.95 -6.70 11.06
C ALA A 242 -7.74 -7.05 9.57
N LEU A 243 -8.30 -6.27 8.64
CA LEU A 243 -8.11 -6.48 7.21
C LEU A 243 -6.62 -6.37 6.82
N TRP A 244 -5.92 -5.40 7.40
CA TRP A 244 -4.49 -5.21 7.17
C TRP A 244 -3.67 -6.40 7.69
N THR A 245 -3.99 -6.92 8.88
CA THR A 245 -3.33 -8.10 9.47
C THR A 245 -3.55 -9.34 8.60
N TYR A 246 -4.77 -9.54 8.08
CA TYR A 246 -5.06 -10.64 7.15
C TYR A 246 -4.25 -10.51 5.86
N LEU A 247 -4.17 -9.30 5.27
CA LEU A 247 -3.36 -9.07 4.08
C LEU A 247 -1.88 -9.31 4.35
N ALA A 248 -1.34 -8.82 5.48
CA ALA A 248 0.07 -8.99 5.84
C ALA A 248 0.41 -10.49 6.04
N SER A 249 -0.46 -11.23 6.71
CA SER A 249 -0.30 -12.68 6.91
C SER A 249 -0.35 -13.44 5.58
N PHE A 250 -1.30 -13.08 4.71
CA PHE A 250 -1.40 -13.68 3.38
C PHE A 250 -0.14 -13.40 2.53
N ARG A 251 0.37 -12.17 2.55
CA ARG A 251 1.63 -11.81 1.88
C ARG A 251 2.81 -12.65 2.39
N ALA A 252 2.92 -12.85 3.70
CA ALA A 252 3.97 -13.67 4.29
C ALA A 252 3.92 -15.13 3.82
N ILE A 253 2.72 -15.70 3.71
CA ILE A 253 2.53 -17.06 3.17
C ILE A 253 3.00 -17.11 1.71
N VAL A 254 2.61 -16.14 0.89
CA VAL A 254 3.01 -16.10 -0.52
C VAL A 254 4.53 -15.96 -0.65
N VAL A 255 5.17 -15.11 0.16
CA VAL A 255 6.63 -14.99 0.19
C VAL A 255 7.30 -16.32 0.56
N ALA A 256 6.82 -17.00 1.60
CA ALA A 256 7.34 -18.31 1.99
C ALA A 256 7.24 -19.32 0.85
N LEU A 257 6.09 -19.38 0.16
CA LEU A 257 5.91 -20.26 -1.01
C LEU A 257 6.88 -19.93 -2.15
N VAL A 258 7.16 -18.65 -2.39
CA VAL A 258 8.16 -18.22 -3.39
C VAL A 258 9.55 -18.73 -3.03
N PHE A 259 9.97 -18.58 -1.78
CA PHE A 259 11.29 -19.07 -1.33
C PHE A 259 11.39 -20.60 -1.40
N ILE A 260 10.33 -21.33 -1.03
CA ILE A 260 10.26 -22.79 -1.15
C ILE A 260 10.39 -23.20 -2.62
N TYR A 261 9.67 -22.54 -3.51
CA TYR A 261 9.73 -22.82 -4.95
C TYR A 261 11.15 -22.55 -5.51
N MET A 262 11.78 -21.44 -5.14
CA MET A 262 13.16 -21.13 -5.55
C MET A 262 14.16 -22.18 -5.05
N GLY A 263 13.99 -22.63 -3.79
CA GLY A 263 14.82 -23.71 -3.23
C GLY A 263 14.66 -25.03 -4.00
N TYR A 264 13.42 -25.38 -4.31
CA TYR A 264 13.11 -26.57 -5.12
C TYR A 264 13.75 -26.50 -6.51
N GLU A 265 13.60 -25.40 -7.23
CA GLU A 265 14.21 -25.22 -8.56
C GLU A 265 15.74 -25.32 -8.52
N LYS A 266 16.38 -24.78 -7.48
CA LYS A 266 17.82 -24.90 -7.29
C LYS A 266 18.27 -26.35 -7.06
N ILE A 267 17.54 -27.08 -6.24
CA ILE A 267 17.83 -28.53 -5.97
C ILE A 267 17.61 -29.34 -7.24
N ARG A 268 16.51 -29.11 -7.96
CA ARG A 268 16.21 -29.78 -9.24
C ARG A 268 17.32 -29.56 -10.27
N ALA A 269 17.82 -28.32 -10.40
CA ALA A 269 18.90 -27.98 -11.31
C ALA A 269 20.20 -28.73 -10.96
N LEU A 270 20.51 -28.89 -9.68
CA LEU A 270 21.68 -29.65 -9.21
C LEU A 270 21.56 -31.16 -9.46
N LEU A 271 20.35 -31.71 -9.43
CA LEU A 271 20.10 -33.11 -9.70
C LEU A 271 20.17 -33.48 -11.19
N ILE A 272 19.81 -32.54 -12.07
CA ILE A 272 19.84 -32.75 -13.54
C ILE A 272 21.27 -32.55 -14.11
N SER A 273 22.09 -31.74 -13.41
CA SER A 273 23.49 -31.47 -13.83
C SER A 273 24.47 -32.58 -13.48
N LYS A 274 24.04 -33.63 -12.79
CA LYS A 274 24.78 -34.89 -12.54
C LYS A 274 24.30 -35.96 -13.49
#